data_cddcbaec594c951cab7ed62cd690b7f0
#
_entry.id   cddcbaec594c951cab7ed62cd690b7f0
#
_cell.length_a   1.000
_cell.length_b   1.000
_cell.length_c   1.000
_cell.angle_alpha   90.00
_cell.angle_beta   90.00
_cell.angle_gamma   90.00
#
_symmetry.space_group_name_H-M   'P 1'
#
loop_
_entity.id
_entity.type
_entity.pdbx_description
1 polymer ?
#
loop_
_entity_poly.entity_id
_entity_poly.type
_entity_poly.pdbx_seq_one_letter_code
_entity_poly.pdbx_strand_id
1 'polypeptide(L)'
;MKTLLLTNEYPPNTYGGAGVHVEYLSRELAKLMQVEVRCFGEQCSENGSLKVRGVPLAGKEIGAPKPLHSVFGAIQRSADMSGMGVDADLVHCHTWYTHWGGILSKLAYGVPLIITTHSLEPLRPWKREQLAGGYDFSLWVEKTALEMADAIIAVSEGAKADVLKHFQVPEDRVHVIHNGIDLQEFRKVESHEALVRYGVPVDQPYVLFVGRITRQKGIQYLIQALQYVDPDIPVVLCAGAPDTPAIAAEIREAIDMVKMHRGQIYWIQEMLDKPNLIEIY
;
A
#
# COMPACT_ATOMS: atom_id res chain seq x y z
N MET A 1 10.83 -21.95 -12.65
CA MET A 1 10.46 -20.57 -12.94
C MET A 1 10.97 -19.67 -11.81
N LYS A 2 11.49 -18.52 -12.14
CA LYS A 2 11.96 -17.50 -11.20
C LYS A 2 11.26 -16.18 -11.49
N THR A 3 10.68 -15.55 -10.48
CA THR A 3 10.04 -14.24 -10.59
C THR A 3 10.81 -13.20 -9.79
N LEU A 4 10.91 -11.99 -10.34
CA LEU A 4 11.45 -10.82 -9.66
C LEU A 4 10.30 -9.87 -9.32
N LEU A 5 10.00 -9.72 -8.02
CA LEU A 5 9.02 -8.76 -7.52
C LEU A 5 9.70 -7.43 -7.20
N LEU A 6 9.18 -6.33 -7.75
CA LEU A 6 9.62 -4.97 -7.44
C LEU A 6 8.54 -4.24 -6.63
N THR A 7 8.89 -3.80 -5.43
CA THR A 7 7.98 -3.08 -4.54
C THR A 7 8.69 -1.96 -3.80
N ASN A 8 7.98 -0.91 -3.43
CA ASN A 8 8.53 0.13 -2.56
C ASN A 8 8.44 -0.23 -1.07
N GLU A 9 7.55 -1.14 -0.70
CA GLU A 9 7.30 -1.54 0.68
C GLU A 9 7.49 -3.05 0.84
N TYR A 10 8.21 -3.44 1.90
CA TYR A 10 8.34 -4.84 2.33
C TYR A 10 8.79 -4.89 3.80
N PRO A 11 8.38 -5.88 4.59
CA PRO A 11 8.79 -5.97 5.99
C PRO A 11 10.31 -5.80 6.22
N PRO A 12 10.71 -5.10 7.29
CA PRO A 12 9.88 -4.46 8.32
C PRO A 12 9.31 -3.10 7.91
N ASN A 13 9.61 -2.58 6.74
CA ASN A 13 9.26 -1.25 6.25
C ASN A 13 7.95 -1.29 5.46
N THR A 14 6.86 -1.69 6.11
CA THR A 14 5.52 -1.73 5.51
C THR A 14 4.71 -0.54 5.98
N TYR A 15 4.18 0.25 5.05
CA TYR A 15 3.39 1.45 5.32
C TYR A 15 1.92 1.30 4.91
N GLY A 16 1.63 0.46 3.93
CA GLY A 16 0.28 0.31 3.36
C GLY A 16 -0.07 -1.09 2.92
N GLY A 17 -1.31 -1.25 2.43
CA GLY A 17 -1.83 -2.53 1.99
C GLY A 17 -1.05 -3.18 0.84
N ALA A 18 -0.38 -2.39 0.00
CA ALA A 18 0.45 -2.93 -1.09
C ALA A 18 1.66 -3.70 -0.54
N GLY A 19 2.33 -3.18 0.51
CA GLY A 19 3.44 -3.87 1.15
C GLY A 19 3.00 -5.17 1.82
N VAL A 20 1.86 -5.15 2.52
CA VAL A 20 1.25 -6.36 3.11
C VAL A 20 0.91 -7.38 2.02
N HIS A 21 0.29 -6.95 0.92
CA HIS A 21 -0.02 -7.83 -0.21
C HIS A 21 1.24 -8.51 -0.77
N VAL A 22 2.32 -7.75 -1.02
CA VAL A 22 3.55 -8.32 -1.59
C VAL A 22 4.23 -9.28 -0.61
N GLU A 23 4.17 -9.01 0.69
CA GLU A 23 4.67 -9.95 1.72
C GLU A 23 3.99 -11.32 1.60
N TYR A 24 2.66 -11.35 1.62
CA TYR A 24 1.92 -12.62 1.52
C TYR A 24 2.07 -13.25 0.16
N LEU A 25 1.96 -12.48 -0.93
CA LEU A 25 2.13 -12.97 -2.30
C LEU A 25 3.50 -13.63 -2.49
N SER A 26 4.58 -13.00 -2.03
CA SER A 26 5.93 -13.53 -2.19
C SER A 26 6.12 -14.84 -1.41
N ARG A 27 5.55 -14.95 -0.20
CA ARG A 27 5.57 -16.17 0.61
C ARG A 27 4.81 -17.32 -0.07
N GLU A 28 3.64 -17.04 -0.62
CA GLU A 28 2.83 -18.06 -1.31
C GLU A 28 3.48 -18.49 -2.65
N LEU A 29 4.00 -17.54 -3.43
CA LEU A 29 4.71 -17.85 -4.66
C LEU A 29 6.00 -18.66 -4.40
N ALA A 30 6.70 -18.40 -3.29
CA ALA A 30 7.91 -19.13 -2.93
C ALA A 30 7.67 -20.63 -2.62
N LYS A 31 6.45 -21.04 -2.36
CA LYS A 31 6.06 -22.45 -2.27
C LYS A 31 6.02 -23.14 -3.64
N LEU A 32 5.91 -22.37 -4.71
CA LEU A 32 5.71 -22.86 -6.07
C LEU A 32 6.91 -22.61 -6.99
N MET A 33 7.73 -21.59 -6.72
CA MET A 33 8.82 -21.17 -7.58
C MET A 33 9.89 -20.38 -6.82
N GLN A 34 10.98 -20.03 -7.50
CA GLN A 34 11.98 -19.10 -6.99
C GLN A 34 11.43 -17.67 -7.03
N VAL A 35 11.55 -16.95 -5.93
CA VAL A 35 11.08 -15.56 -5.80
C VAL A 35 12.21 -14.68 -5.29
N GLU A 36 12.53 -13.64 -6.03
CA GLU A 36 13.38 -12.55 -5.55
C GLU A 36 12.52 -11.29 -5.38
N VAL A 37 12.52 -10.70 -4.19
CA VAL A 37 11.88 -9.41 -3.91
C VAL A 37 12.96 -8.36 -3.83
N ARG A 38 12.87 -7.31 -4.64
CA ARG A 38 13.64 -6.08 -4.47
C ARG A 38 12.73 -4.97 -3.96
N CYS A 39 13.10 -4.40 -2.84
CA CYS A 39 12.28 -3.41 -2.15
C CYS A 39 13.11 -2.20 -1.71
N PHE A 40 12.45 -1.10 -1.36
CA PHE A 40 13.14 0.04 -0.80
C PHE A 40 13.54 -0.25 0.65
N GLY A 41 14.77 0.10 1.02
CA GLY A 41 15.33 -0.12 2.37
C GLY A 41 16.65 -0.88 2.33
N GLU A 42 17.05 -1.39 3.49
CA GLU A 42 18.33 -2.10 3.70
C GLU A 42 18.13 -3.58 4.07
N GLN A 43 16.87 -4.02 4.16
CA GLN A 43 16.55 -5.39 4.57
C GLN A 43 17.11 -6.42 3.57
N CYS A 44 17.69 -7.48 4.10
CA CYS A 44 18.21 -8.57 3.32
C CYS A 44 17.91 -9.89 4.02
N SER A 45 17.30 -10.83 3.32
CA SER A 45 17.03 -12.16 3.84
C SER A 45 16.97 -13.19 2.73
N GLU A 46 17.26 -14.44 3.06
CA GLU A 46 17.12 -15.57 2.15
C GLU A 46 16.56 -16.75 2.95
N ASN A 47 15.42 -17.26 2.51
CA ASN A 47 14.74 -18.39 3.14
C ASN A 47 14.16 -19.32 2.06
N GLY A 48 14.85 -20.43 1.80
CA GLY A 48 14.48 -21.39 0.77
C GLY A 48 14.39 -20.75 -0.62
N SER A 49 13.20 -20.74 -1.20
CA SER A 49 12.94 -20.17 -2.53
C SER A 49 12.68 -18.66 -2.51
N LEU A 50 12.62 -18.01 -1.35
CA LEU A 50 12.37 -16.58 -1.20
C LEU A 50 13.65 -15.84 -0.84
N LYS A 51 14.03 -14.89 -1.68
CA LYS A 51 15.15 -13.97 -1.45
C LYS A 51 14.65 -12.53 -1.43
N VAL A 52 15.03 -11.78 -0.41
CA VAL A 52 14.69 -10.35 -0.26
C VAL A 52 15.96 -9.52 -0.32
N ARG A 53 15.94 -8.46 -1.10
CA ARG A 53 17.03 -7.48 -1.21
C ARG A 53 16.49 -6.06 -1.11
N GLY A 54 16.84 -5.37 -0.05
CA GLY A 54 16.63 -3.95 0.11
C GLY A 54 17.55 -3.16 -0.81
N VAL A 55 17.03 -2.06 -1.36
CA VAL A 55 17.76 -1.10 -2.17
C VAL A 55 17.70 0.24 -1.44
N PRO A 56 18.75 0.63 -0.71
CA PRO A 56 18.81 1.89 0.00
C PRO A 56 18.88 3.05 -0.98
N LEU A 57 18.51 4.24 -0.52
CA LEU A 57 18.81 5.45 -1.26
C LEU A 57 20.32 5.72 -1.11
N ALA A 58 21.07 5.59 -2.19
CA ALA A 58 22.50 5.86 -2.17
C ALA A 58 22.74 7.31 -1.69
N GLY A 59 23.64 7.49 -0.73
CA GLY A 59 23.87 8.67 0.11
C GLY A 59 24.20 10.01 -0.59
N LYS A 60 23.65 10.28 -1.75
CA LYS A 60 23.68 11.57 -2.41
C LYS A 60 22.48 12.39 -1.95
N GLU A 61 22.75 13.55 -1.37
CA GLU A 61 21.70 14.51 -1.07
C GLU A 61 20.95 14.88 -2.35
N ILE A 62 19.62 14.72 -2.32
CA ILE A 62 18.76 15.13 -3.43
C ILE A 62 18.63 16.66 -3.33
N GLY A 63 19.34 17.41 -4.18
CA GLY A 63 19.31 18.85 -4.24
C GLY A 63 18.01 19.49 -4.74
N ALA A 64 16.98 18.66 -4.98
CA ALA A 64 15.66 19.12 -5.42
C ALA A 64 14.80 19.61 -4.23
N PRO A 65 13.74 20.40 -4.45
CA PRO A 65 12.77 20.74 -3.43
C PRO A 65 12.20 19.51 -2.71
N LYS A 66 11.99 19.62 -1.39
CA LYS A 66 11.55 18.51 -0.52
C LYS A 66 10.37 17.66 -1.07
N PRO A 67 9.30 18.24 -1.67
CA PRO A 67 8.21 17.45 -2.24
C PRO A 67 8.64 16.50 -3.38
N LEU A 68 9.76 16.78 -4.04
CA LEU A 68 10.28 15.96 -5.14
C LEU A 68 11.24 14.85 -4.67
N HIS A 69 11.66 14.85 -3.39
CA HIS A 69 12.61 13.85 -2.88
C HIS A 69 12.10 12.42 -3.02
N SER A 70 10.80 12.19 -2.80
CA SER A 70 10.19 10.87 -2.95
C SER A 70 10.24 10.38 -4.40
N VAL A 71 10.04 11.29 -5.37
CA VAL A 71 10.07 10.98 -6.80
C VAL A 71 11.48 10.64 -7.27
N PHE A 72 12.45 11.50 -6.99
CA PHE A 72 13.85 11.23 -7.37
C PHE A 72 14.40 9.99 -6.66
N GLY A 73 14.05 9.81 -5.38
CA GLY A 73 14.42 8.61 -4.65
C GLY A 73 13.79 7.33 -5.21
N ALA A 74 12.57 7.40 -5.75
CA ALA A 74 11.94 6.28 -6.43
C ALA A 74 12.64 5.96 -7.76
N ILE A 75 12.93 6.98 -8.57
CA ILE A 75 13.65 6.83 -9.85
C ILE A 75 15.00 6.15 -9.63
N GLN A 76 15.79 6.67 -8.66
CA GLN A 76 17.11 6.14 -8.38
C GLN A 76 17.05 4.67 -7.94
N ARG A 77 16.25 4.38 -6.90
CA ARG A 77 16.13 2.99 -6.40
C ARG A 77 15.57 2.03 -7.44
N SER A 78 14.61 2.48 -8.27
CA SER A 78 14.10 1.67 -9.37
C SER A 78 15.18 1.35 -10.42
N ALA A 79 16.03 2.33 -10.74
CA ALA A 79 17.18 2.10 -11.64
C ALA A 79 18.19 1.13 -11.01
N ASP A 80 18.50 1.31 -9.73
CA ASP A 80 19.40 0.43 -8.99
C ASP A 80 18.84 -1.01 -8.92
N MET A 81 17.52 -1.18 -8.70
CA MET A 81 16.88 -2.49 -8.74
C MET A 81 17.14 -3.25 -10.05
N SER A 82 17.08 -2.58 -11.19
CA SER A 82 17.35 -3.19 -12.48
C SER A 82 18.85 -3.30 -12.75
N GLY A 83 19.65 -2.32 -12.29
CA GLY A 83 21.10 -2.29 -12.42
C GLY A 83 21.84 -3.41 -11.68
N MET A 84 21.19 -4.05 -10.69
CA MET A 84 21.74 -5.24 -10.00
C MET A 84 21.79 -6.51 -10.87
N GLY A 85 21.37 -6.43 -12.12
CA GLY A 85 21.16 -7.57 -13.02
C GLY A 85 19.81 -8.23 -12.81
N VAL A 86 19.19 -8.69 -13.89
CA VAL A 86 17.87 -9.38 -13.84
C VAL A 86 18.07 -10.80 -14.34
N ASP A 87 18.05 -11.75 -13.41
CA ASP A 87 18.05 -13.20 -13.65
C ASP A 87 16.70 -13.73 -13.18
N ALA A 88 15.68 -13.55 -14.03
CA ALA A 88 14.30 -13.98 -13.75
C ALA A 88 13.56 -14.22 -15.07
N ASP A 89 12.58 -15.11 -15.05
CA ASP A 89 11.71 -15.40 -16.19
C ASP A 89 10.67 -14.29 -16.42
N LEU A 90 10.37 -13.50 -15.39
CA LEU A 90 9.50 -12.33 -15.46
C LEU A 90 9.79 -11.33 -14.33
N VAL A 91 9.42 -10.07 -14.56
CA VAL A 91 9.41 -9.01 -13.56
C VAL A 91 7.96 -8.61 -13.24
N HIS A 92 7.65 -8.52 -11.96
CA HIS A 92 6.34 -8.15 -11.47
C HIS A 92 6.42 -6.92 -10.57
N CYS A 93 5.82 -5.81 -10.99
CA CYS A 93 5.86 -4.53 -10.30
C CYS A 93 4.58 -4.26 -9.50
N HIS A 94 4.77 -3.62 -8.34
CA HIS A 94 3.69 -3.15 -7.47
C HIS A 94 3.89 -1.68 -7.17
N THR A 95 2.89 -0.85 -7.48
CA THR A 95 2.87 0.61 -7.35
C THR A 95 3.80 1.35 -8.31
N TRP A 96 3.44 2.60 -8.64
CA TRP A 96 4.20 3.44 -9.58
C TRP A 96 5.67 3.68 -9.16
N TYR A 97 5.96 3.58 -7.86
CA TYR A 97 7.33 3.77 -7.32
C TYR A 97 8.35 2.84 -7.94
N THR A 98 7.93 1.67 -8.44
CA THR A 98 8.81 0.65 -9.02
C THR A 98 8.59 0.43 -10.54
N HIS A 99 7.61 1.09 -11.12
CA HIS A 99 7.30 0.95 -12.54
C HIS A 99 8.47 1.30 -13.45
N TRP A 100 9.27 2.33 -13.07
CA TRP A 100 10.49 2.66 -13.80
C TRP A 100 11.48 1.49 -13.86
N GLY A 101 11.69 0.79 -12.76
CA GLY A 101 12.49 -0.44 -12.70
C GLY A 101 11.93 -1.56 -13.57
N GLY A 102 10.60 -1.72 -13.59
CA GLY A 102 9.92 -2.68 -14.47
C GLY A 102 10.14 -2.39 -15.95
N ILE A 103 10.00 -1.13 -16.36
CA ILE A 103 10.27 -0.67 -17.74
C ILE A 103 11.73 -0.96 -18.12
N LEU A 104 12.70 -0.59 -17.27
CA LEU A 104 14.11 -0.85 -17.50
C LEU A 104 14.39 -2.35 -17.61
N SER A 105 13.82 -3.17 -16.73
CA SER A 105 13.99 -4.61 -16.76
C SER A 105 13.47 -5.23 -18.07
N LYS A 106 12.28 -4.82 -18.51
CA LYS A 106 11.71 -5.27 -19.78
C LYS A 106 12.58 -4.88 -20.97
N LEU A 107 12.98 -3.61 -21.04
CA LEU A 107 13.71 -3.10 -22.21
C LEU A 107 15.17 -3.58 -22.28
N ALA A 108 15.86 -3.63 -21.13
CA ALA A 108 17.28 -3.95 -21.09
C ALA A 108 17.56 -5.45 -21.08
N TYR A 109 16.68 -6.26 -20.49
CA TYR A 109 16.88 -7.71 -20.32
C TYR A 109 15.90 -8.55 -21.14
N GLY A 110 14.88 -7.94 -21.76
CA GLY A 110 13.91 -8.65 -22.58
C GLY A 110 12.93 -9.53 -21.79
N VAL A 111 12.82 -9.33 -20.48
CA VAL A 111 11.92 -10.14 -19.64
C VAL A 111 10.50 -9.58 -19.66
N PRO A 112 9.45 -10.44 -19.62
CA PRO A 112 8.06 -10.01 -19.52
C PRO A 112 7.83 -9.16 -18.27
N LEU A 113 6.99 -8.10 -18.41
CA LEU A 113 6.58 -7.21 -17.36
C LEU A 113 5.14 -7.46 -16.96
N ILE A 114 4.93 -7.80 -15.70
CA ILE A 114 3.60 -7.89 -15.07
C ILE A 114 3.44 -6.74 -14.08
N ILE A 115 2.25 -6.18 -13.99
CA ILE A 115 1.92 -5.10 -13.04
C ILE A 115 0.65 -5.46 -12.28
N THR A 116 0.71 -5.41 -10.95
CA THR A 116 -0.51 -5.40 -10.12
C THR A 116 -0.91 -3.97 -9.76
N THR A 117 -2.15 -3.60 -10.11
CA THR A 117 -2.72 -2.29 -9.79
C THR A 117 -3.45 -2.34 -8.45
N HIS A 118 -2.88 -1.69 -7.42
CA HIS A 118 -3.53 -1.51 -6.10
C HIS A 118 -4.34 -0.22 -6.02
N SER A 119 -3.98 0.76 -6.81
CA SER A 119 -4.63 2.05 -7.02
C SER A 119 -4.01 2.71 -8.25
N LEU A 120 -4.75 3.57 -8.91
CA LEU A 120 -4.29 4.29 -10.11
C LEU A 120 -4.05 5.76 -9.79
N GLU A 121 -2.95 6.30 -10.27
CA GLU A 121 -2.59 7.71 -10.04
C GLU A 121 -3.61 8.70 -10.62
N PRO A 122 -4.24 8.51 -11.80
CA PRO A 122 -5.29 9.39 -12.28
C PRO A 122 -6.49 9.54 -11.33
N LEU A 123 -6.75 8.55 -10.49
CA LEU A 123 -7.83 8.56 -9.50
C LEU A 123 -7.40 9.18 -8.15
N ARG A 124 -6.19 9.73 -8.07
CA ARG A 124 -5.60 10.26 -6.83
C ARG A 124 -5.06 11.69 -7.00
N PRO A 125 -5.83 12.63 -7.54
CA PRO A 125 -5.35 13.98 -7.87
C PRO A 125 -4.83 14.77 -6.65
N TRP A 126 -5.32 14.44 -5.44
CA TRP A 126 -4.83 15.03 -4.18
C TRP A 126 -3.36 14.72 -3.88
N LYS A 127 -2.76 13.71 -4.53
CA LYS A 127 -1.31 13.44 -4.40
C LYS A 127 -0.43 14.58 -4.90
N ARG A 128 -0.96 15.49 -5.70
CA ARG A 128 -0.27 16.72 -6.07
C ARG A 128 0.10 17.58 -4.85
N GLU A 129 -0.70 17.53 -3.78
CA GLU A 129 -0.40 18.19 -2.52
C GLU A 129 0.91 17.65 -1.87
N GLN A 130 1.20 16.37 -2.08
CA GLN A 130 2.37 15.69 -1.52
C GLN A 130 3.60 15.74 -2.43
N LEU A 131 3.38 15.56 -3.74
CA LEU A 131 4.42 15.34 -4.74
C LEU A 131 4.72 16.58 -5.60
N ALA A 132 3.90 17.64 -5.48
CA ALA A 132 3.97 18.81 -6.36
C ALA A 132 4.05 18.39 -7.84
N GLY A 133 4.98 18.93 -8.62
CA GLY A 133 5.20 18.53 -10.02
C GLY A 133 5.63 17.09 -10.22
N GLY A 134 6.09 16.41 -9.18
CA GLY A 134 6.42 14.98 -9.24
C GLY A 134 5.21 14.08 -9.46
N TYR A 135 3.99 14.57 -9.19
CA TYR A 135 2.76 13.87 -9.54
C TYR A 135 2.60 13.66 -11.05
N ASP A 136 3.06 14.60 -11.85
CA ASP A 136 3.02 14.47 -13.32
C ASP A 136 3.96 13.34 -13.78
N PHE A 137 5.10 13.17 -13.10
CA PHE A 137 5.98 12.03 -13.34
C PHE A 137 5.32 10.71 -12.93
N SER A 138 4.65 10.64 -11.77
CA SER A 138 3.97 9.41 -11.34
C SER A 138 2.87 8.99 -12.31
N LEU A 139 2.09 9.94 -12.84
CA LEU A 139 1.12 9.69 -13.90
C LEU A 139 1.76 9.16 -15.18
N TRP A 140 2.85 9.80 -15.62
CA TRP A 140 3.54 9.41 -16.86
C TRP A 140 4.16 8.02 -16.75
N VAL A 141 4.85 7.73 -15.65
CA VAL A 141 5.52 6.43 -15.48
C VAL A 141 4.51 5.29 -15.30
N GLU A 142 3.41 5.53 -14.59
CA GLU A 142 2.34 4.54 -14.44
C GLU A 142 1.69 4.25 -15.80
N LYS A 143 1.31 5.29 -16.55
CA LYS A 143 0.77 5.13 -17.90
C LYS A 143 1.71 4.33 -18.79
N THR A 144 2.98 4.73 -18.88
CA THR A 144 3.96 4.08 -19.72
C THR A 144 4.14 2.61 -19.34
N ALA A 145 4.24 2.30 -18.05
CA ALA A 145 4.43 0.95 -17.58
C ALA A 145 3.23 0.05 -17.87
N LEU A 146 2.01 0.52 -17.61
CA LEU A 146 0.78 -0.25 -17.86
C LEU A 146 0.59 -0.52 -19.35
N GLU A 147 0.81 0.48 -20.22
CA GLU A 147 0.69 0.31 -21.67
C GLU A 147 1.78 -0.60 -22.26
N MET A 148 2.94 -0.72 -21.60
CA MET A 148 4.03 -1.63 -21.98
C MET A 148 3.93 -3.02 -21.34
N ALA A 149 3.09 -3.21 -20.32
CA ALA A 149 2.99 -4.47 -19.60
C ALA A 149 2.49 -5.60 -20.50
N ASP A 150 3.06 -6.80 -20.32
CA ASP A 150 2.59 -8.02 -21.00
C ASP A 150 1.31 -8.56 -20.36
N ALA A 151 1.14 -8.35 -19.05
CA ALA A 151 -0.09 -8.61 -18.32
C ALA A 151 -0.28 -7.61 -17.17
N ILE A 152 -1.54 -7.30 -16.86
CA ILE A 152 -1.93 -6.45 -15.76
C ILE A 152 -2.88 -7.22 -14.85
N ILE A 153 -2.59 -7.23 -13.58
CA ILE A 153 -3.45 -7.79 -12.55
C ILE A 153 -4.22 -6.63 -11.91
N ALA A 154 -5.53 -6.63 -12.09
CA ALA A 154 -6.46 -5.74 -11.41
C ALA A 154 -7.04 -6.45 -10.19
N VAL A 155 -7.04 -5.79 -9.03
CA VAL A 155 -7.47 -6.42 -7.77
C VAL A 155 -9.00 -6.49 -7.61
N SER A 156 -9.76 -5.98 -8.58
CA SER A 156 -11.22 -6.06 -8.63
C SER A 156 -11.72 -5.76 -10.04
N GLU A 157 -12.98 -6.10 -10.35
CA GLU A 157 -13.64 -5.72 -11.60
C GLU A 157 -13.69 -4.19 -11.77
N GLY A 158 -13.93 -3.45 -10.68
CA GLY A 158 -13.87 -1.99 -10.71
C GLY A 158 -12.48 -1.47 -11.08
N ALA A 159 -11.42 -2.07 -10.52
CA ALA A 159 -10.04 -1.71 -10.89
C ALA A 159 -9.73 -2.06 -12.36
N LYS A 160 -10.24 -3.18 -12.90
CA LYS A 160 -10.13 -3.51 -14.33
C LYS A 160 -10.82 -2.45 -15.19
N ALA A 161 -12.05 -2.07 -14.84
CA ALA A 161 -12.79 -1.03 -15.56
C ALA A 161 -12.04 0.32 -15.55
N ASP A 162 -11.44 0.69 -14.41
CA ASP A 162 -10.65 1.91 -14.30
C ASP A 162 -9.36 1.86 -15.14
N VAL A 163 -8.66 0.72 -15.17
CA VAL A 163 -7.49 0.55 -16.06
C VAL A 163 -7.88 0.75 -17.51
N LEU A 164 -8.93 0.08 -17.98
CA LEU A 164 -9.40 0.18 -19.38
C LEU A 164 -9.90 1.58 -19.73
N LYS A 165 -10.43 2.32 -18.76
CA LYS A 165 -10.92 3.69 -18.95
C LYS A 165 -9.78 4.72 -19.07
N HIS A 166 -8.71 4.55 -18.30
CA HIS A 166 -7.67 5.59 -18.15
C HIS A 166 -6.42 5.32 -18.99
N PHE A 167 -6.20 4.09 -19.46
CA PHE A 167 -5.00 3.70 -20.19
C PHE A 167 -5.34 2.95 -21.49
N GLN A 168 -4.45 3.07 -22.49
CA GLN A 168 -4.59 2.39 -23.77
C GLN A 168 -4.05 0.96 -23.67
N VAL A 169 -4.77 0.10 -22.97
CA VAL A 169 -4.39 -1.30 -22.74
C VAL A 169 -5.42 -2.23 -23.38
N PRO A 170 -5.00 -3.27 -24.14
CA PRO A 170 -5.88 -4.32 -24.62
C PRO A 170 -6.55 -5.06 -23.44
N GLU A 171 -7.85 -5.31 -23.55
CA GLU A 171 -8.62 -5.94 -22.46
C GLU A 171 -8.12 -7.33 -22.10
N ASP A 172 -7.66 -8.10 -23.09
CA ASP A 172 -7.12 -9.44 -22.92
C ASP A 172 -5.83 -9.50 -22.10
N ARG A 173 -5.16 -8.36 -21.88
CA ARG A 173 -4.01 -8.26 -20.98
C ARG A 173 -4.39 -7.92 -19.53
N VAL A 174 -5.65 -7.59 -19.26
CA VAL A 174 -6.11 -7.17 -17.92
C VAL A 174 -6.90 -8.30 -17.27
N HIS A 175 -6.29 -8.90 -16.25
CA HIS A 175 -6.85 -10.03 -15.52
C HIS A 175 -7.28 -9.60 -14.11
N VAL A 176 -8.48 -10.02 -13.68
CA VAL A 176 -8.94 -9.76 -12.31
C VAL A 176 -8.47 -10.90 -11.42
N ILE A 177 -7.64 -10.55 -10.42
CA ILE A 177 -7.20 -11.45 -9.36
C ILE A 177 -7.37 -10.70 -8.03
N HIS A 178 -8.35 -11.13 -7.24
CA HIS A 178 -8.64 -10.49 -5.95
C HIS A 178 -7.50 -10.71 -4.95
N ASN A 179 -7.31 -9.73 -4.06
CA ASN A 179 -6.42 -9.91 -2.92
C ASN A 179 -6.96 -11.02 -2.02
N GLY A 180 -6.05 -11.86 -1.54
CA GLY A 180 -6.35 -12.90 -0.55
C GLY A 180 -6.08 -12.43 0.87
N ILE A 181 -6.48 -13.27 1.83
CA ILE A 181 -6.18 -13.13 3.24
C ILE A 181 -5.81 -14.51 3.81
N ASP A 182 -4.88 -14.54 4.75
CA ASP A 182 -4.53 -15.77 5.46
C ASP A 182 -5.57 -16.04 6.56
N LEU A 183 -6.44 -17.02 6.33
CA LEU A 183 -7.52 -17.40 7.25
C LEU A 183 -7.00 -18.13 8.50
N GLN A 184 -5.77 -18.61 8.53
CA GLN A 184 -5.16 -19.19 9.73
C GLN A 184 -4.67 -18.10 10.68
N GLU A 185 -4.20 -17.00 10.13
CA GLU A 185 -3.74 -15.85 10.88
C GLU A 185 -4.93 -14.93 11.27
N PHE A 186 -5.77 -14.55 10.32
CA PHE A 186 -6.96 -13.70 10.54
C PHE A 186 -8.17 -14.56 10.90
N ARG A 187 -8.18 -15.09 12.12
CA ARG A 187 -9.28 -15.86 12.69
C ARG A 187 -9.79 -15.19 13.96
N LYS A 188 -11.05 -15.47 14.30
CA LYS A 188 -11.58 -15.02 15.58
C LYS A 188 -10.71 -15.53 16.72
N VAL A 189 -10.32 -14.63 17.62
CA VAL A 189 -9.56 -14.93 18.83
C VAL A 189 -10.45 -14.68 20.06
N GLU A 190 -10.15 -15.35 21.17
CA GLU A 190 -10.89 -15.19 22.44
C GLU A 190 -10.24 -14.18 23.38
N SER A 191 -8.97 -13.76 23.05
CA SER A 191 -8.29 -12.73 23.82
C SER A 191 -8.94 -11.36 23.61
N HIS A 192 -8.95 -10.58 24.68
CA HIS A 192 -9.43 -9.20 24.71
C HIS A 192 -8.38 -8.23 25.27
N GLU A 193 -7.11 -8.64 25.30
CA GLU A 193 -6.04 -7.85 25.90
C GLU A 193 -5.84 -6.52 25.19
N ALA A 194 -5.94 -6.50 23.86
CA ALA A 194 -5.87 -5.27 23.08
C ALA A 194 -7.05 -4.34 23.36
N LEU A 195 -8.28 -4.88 23.45
CA LEU A 195 -9.47 -4.08 23.79
C LEU A 195 -9.30 -3.44 25.16
N VAL A 196 -8.92 -4.22 26.17
CA VAL A 196 -8.68 -3.72 27.53
C VAL A 196 -7.58 -2.65 27.54
N ARG A 197 -6.46 -2.92 26.85
CA ARG A 197 -5.33 -1.98 26.76
C ARG A 197 -5.72 -0.61 26.22
N TYR A 198 -6.61 -0.57 25.22
CA TYR A 198 -7.07 0.67 24.60
C TYR A 198 -8.38 1.20 25.19
N GLY A 199 -8.88 0.56 26.26
CA GLY A 199 -10.09 0.96 26.96
C GLY A 199 -11.37 0.75 26.17
N VAL A 200 -11.34 -0.08 25.13
CA VAL A 200 -12.49 -0.41 24.28
C VAL A 200 -13.41 -1.40 25.04
N PRO A 201 -14.73 -1.19 25.09
CA PRO A 201 -15.65 -2.13 25.71
C PRO A 201 -15.59 -3.52 25.05
N VAL A 202 -15.53 -4.57 25.89
CA VAL A 202 -15.44 -5.96 25.44
C VAL A 202 -16.81 -6.58 25.15
N ASP A 203 -17.84 -6.15 25.88
CA ASP A 203 -19.13 -6.83 25.93
C ASP A 203 -20.20 -6.20 25.01
N GLN A 204 -19.84 -5.30 24.15
CA GLN A 204 -20.78 -4.64 23.23
C GLN A 204 -20.21 -4.43 21.84
N PRO A 205 -21.03 -4.48 20.78
CA PRO A 205 -20.60 -4.20 19.43
C PRO A 205 -20.19 -2.74 19.28
N TYR A 206 -19.26 -2.47 18.36
CA TYR A 206 -18.76 -1.13 18.04
C TYR A 206 -18.61 -0.91 16.54
N VAL A 207 -18.64 0.36 16.14
CA VAL A 207 -18.27 0.77 14.79
C VAL A 207 -16.74 0.83 14.72
N LEU A 208 -16.13 0.09 13.80
CA LEU A 208 -14.69 0.02 13.64
C LEU A 208 -14.23 0.69 12.33
N PHE A 209 -13.21 1.53 12.43
CA PHE A 209 -12.44 2.00 11.30
C PHE A 209 -10.96 1.60 11.48
N VAL A 210 -10.40 0.93 10.48
CA VAL A 210 -8.97 0.61 10.42
C VAL A 210 -8.37 1.20 9.16
N GLY A 211 -7.40 2.08 9.32
CA GLY A 211 -6.72 2.65 8.17
C GLY A 211 -5.92 3.91 8.49
N ARG A 212 -5.12 4.33 7.50
CA ARG A 212 -4.39 5.60 7.60
C ARG A 212 -5.34 6.79 7.47
N ILE A 213 -4.96 7.90 8.06
CA ILE A 213 -5.67 9.18 7.91
C ILE A 213 -5.31 9.77 6.55
N THR A 214 -6.09 9.40 5.53
CA THR A 214 -5.90 9.87 4.16
C THR A 214 -7.25 10.22 3.53
N ARG A 215 -7.26 11.13 2.54
CA ARG A 215 -8.50 11.45 1.81
C ARG A 215 -9.08 10.22 1.12
N GLN A 216 -8.24 9.31 0.63
CA GLN A 216 -8.65 8.07 -0.02
C GLN A 216 -9.46 7.13 0.91
N LYS A 217 -9.16 7.13 2.20
CA LYS A 217 -9.82 6.24 3.17
C LYS A 217 -11.17 6.76 3.68
N GLY A 218 -11.48 8.02 3.39
CA GLY A 218 -12.78 8.59 3.67
C GLY A 218 -13.13 8.75 5.17
N ILE A 219 -12.15 8.76 6.06
CA ILE A 219 -12.36 8.88 7.51
C ILE A 219 -13.20 10.12 7.87
N GLN A 220 -13.05 11.21 7.14
CA GLN A 220 -13.85 12.43 7.32
C GLN A 220 -15.34 12.18 7.12
N TYR A 221 -15.72 11.33 6.16
CA TYR A 221 -17.12 10.98 5.91
C TYR A 221 -17.68 10.08 6.99
N LEU A 222 -16.86 9.16 7.53
CA LEU A 222 -17.25 8.37 8.68
C LEU A 222 -17.53 9.29 9.88
N ILE A 223 -16.62 10.21 10.20
CA ILE A 223 -16.78 11.14 11.33
C ILE A 223 -18.09 11.96 11.16
N GLN A 224 -18.35 12.47 9.96
CA GLN A 224 -19.62 13.17 9.67
C GLN A 224 -20.85 12.25 9.82
N ALA A 225 -20.74 10.98 9.44
CA ALA A 225 -21.83 10.02 9.53
C ALA A 225 -22.15 9.60 10.98
N LEU A 226 -21.22 9.80 11.93
CA LEU A 226 -21.43 9.43 13.33
C LEU A 226 -22.61 10.16 14.00
N GLN A 227 -23.02 11.32 13.47
CA GLN A 227 -24.22 12.01 13.94
C GLN A 227 -25.52 11.21 13.71
N TYR A 228 -25.51 10.23 12.80
CA TYR A 228 -26.64 9.35 12.47
C TYR A 228 -26.53 7.97 13.13
N VAL A 229 -25.45 7.70 13.82
CA VAL A 229 -25.23 6.45 14.56
C VAL A 229 -25.65 6.66 16.01
N ASP A 230 -26.33 5.67 16.56
CA ASP A 230 -26.75 5.68 17.96
C ASP A 230 -25.58 6.07 18.88
N PRO A 231 -25.73 7.12 19.73
CA PRO A 231 -24.65 7.61 20.60
C PRO A 231 -24.15 6.56 21.60
N ASP A 232 -24.97 5.56 21.94
CA ASP A 232 -24.58 4.49 22.85
C ASP A 232 -23.69 3.41 22.21
N ILE A 233 -23.60 3.39 20.87
CA ILE A 233 -22.67 2.46 20.17
C ILE A 233 -21.27 3.04 20.18
N PRO A 234 -20.26 2.34 20.75
CA PRO A 234 -18.88 2.79 20.74
C PRO A 234 -18.31 2.89 19.33
N VAL A 235 -17.38 3.80 19.14
CA VAL A 235 -16.64 3.96 17.88
C VAL A 235 -15.15 3.78 18.13
N VAL A 236 -14.55 2.84 17.44
CA VAL A 236 -13.11 2.54 17.53
C VAL A 236 -12.44 2.97 16.22
N LEU A 237 -11.52 3.89 16.33
CA LEU A 237 -10.75 4.42 15.20
C LEU A 237 -9.28 4.00 15.34
N CYS A 238 -8.88 2.91 14.68
CA CYS A 238 -7.47 2.55 14.51
C CYS A 238 -6.93 3.36 13.33
N ALA A 239 -6.64 4.64 13.57
CA ALA A 239 -6.35 5.62 12.54
C ALA A 239 -5.12 6.46 12.92
N GLY A 240 -4.03 6.20 12.23
CA GLY A 240 -2.75 6.90 12.38
C GLY A 240 -2.15 7.26 11.02
N ALA A 241 -0.86 7.61 11.01
CA ALA A 241 -0.06 7.88 9.82
C ALA A 241 -0.76 8.82 8.79
N PRO A 242 -1.03 10.08 9.16
CA PRO A 242 -1.66 11.04 8.26
C PRO A 242 -0.75 11.39 7.08
N ASP A 243 -1.34 11.54 5.88
CA ASP A 243 -0.59 11.89 4.68
C ASP A 243 0.07 13.29 4.77
N THR A 244 -0.59 14.23 5.46
CA THR A 244 -0.07 15.58 5.70
C THR A 244 -0.43 16.09 7.09
N PRO A 245 0.33 17.04 7.66
CA PRO A 245 -0.02 17.68 8.92
C PRO A 245 -1.38 18.41 8.89
N ALA A 246 -1.76 18.94 7.74
CA ALA A 246 -3.04 19.62 7.55
C ALA A 246 -4.22 18.65 7.70
N ILE A 247 -4.16 17.48 7.07
CA ILE A 247 -5.18 16.43 7.20
C ILE A 247 -5.23 15.92 8.67
N ALA A 248 -4.08 15.79 9.33
CA ALA A 248 -4.03 15.40 10.73
C ALA A 248 -4.78 16.38 11.63
N ALA A 249 -4.58 17.68 11.42
CA ALA A 249 -5.25 18.73 12.21
C ALA A 249 -6.78 18.73 11.94
N GLU A 250 -7.18 18.67 10.67
CA GLU A 250 -8.59 18.61 10.25
C GLU A 250 -9.34 17.44 10.92
N ILE A 251 -8.75 16.24 10.88
CA ILE A 251 -9.38 15.06 11.46
C ILE A 251 -9.42 15.13 12.98
N ARG A 252 -8.37 15.65 13.62
CA ARG A 252 -8.36 15.85 15.09
C ARG A 252 -9.47 16.78 15.52
N GLU A 253 -9.63 17.95 14.88
CA GLU A 253 -10.68 18.90 15.18
C GLU A 253 -12.07 18.27 15.00
N ALA A 254 -12.28 17.54 13.89
CA ALA A 254 -13.54 16.86 13.62
C ALA A 254 -13.89 15.80 14.69
N ILE A 255 -12.90 15.01 15.14
CA ILE A 255 -13.10 14.03 16.22
C ILE A 255 -13.40 14.72 17.55
N ASP A 256 -12.70 15.80 17.89
CA ASP A 256 -12.92 16.54 19.12
C ASP A 256 -14.32 17.17 19.17
N MET A 257 -14.81 17.68 18.04
CA MET A 257 -16.21 18.16 17.93
C MET A 257 -17.23 17.05 18.17
N VAL A 258 -17.03 15.87 17.59
CA VAL A 258 -17.95 14.74 17.77
C VAL A 258 -17.91 14.24 19.21
N LYS A 259 -16.76 14.23 19.87
CA LYS A 259 -16.61 13.87 21.29
C LYS A 259 -17.39 14.77 22.24
N MET A 260 -17.70 16.00 21.87
CA MET A 260 -18.57 16.87 22.68
C MET A 260 -20.02 16.37 22.76
N HIS A 261 -20.45 15.59 21.78
CA HIS A 261 -21.84 15.11 21.68
C HIS A 261 -21.99 13.60 21.88
N ARG A 262 -20.86 12.84 21.83
CA ARG A 262 -20.85 11.39 22.05
C ARG A 262 -19.57 10.97 22.79
N GLY A 263 -19.73 10.32 23.94
CA GLY A 263 -18.61 10.01 24.85
C GLY A 263 -17.74 8.82 24.45
N GLN A 264 -18.25 7.90 23.62
CA GLN A 264 -17.61 6.60 23.39
C GLN A 264 -16.84 6.58 22.06
N ILE A 265 -15.79 7.41 21.94
CA ILE A 265 -14.87 7.39 20.78
C ILE A 265 -13.47 7.04 21.26
N TYR A 266 -12.98 5.89 20.85
CA TYR A 266 -11.67 5.33 21.15
C TYR A 266 -10.76 5.52 19.93
N TRP A 267 -9.83 6.46 19.99
CA TRP A 267 -8.95 6.76 18.89
C TRP A 267 -7.53 6.27 19.18
N ILE A 268 -7.15 5.18 18.50
CA ILE A 268 -5.83 4.55 18.56
C ILE A 268 -5.01 5.13 17.40
N GLN A 269 -4.03 5.97 17.72
CA GLN A 269 -3.24 6.71 16.75
C GLN A 269 -1.94 5.98 16.36
N GLU A 270 -1.50 5.02 17.16
CA GLU A 270 -0.34 4.21 16.86
C GLU A 270 -0.63 3.14 15.79
N MET A 271 0.43 2.71 15.12
CA MET A 271 0.35 1.55 14.22
C MET A 271 0.26 0.30 15.09
N LEU A 272 -0.89 -0.37 15.06
CA LEU A 272 -1.07 -1.63 15.77
C LEU A 272 -0.24 -2.74 15.12
N ASP A 273 0.36 -3.58 15.93
CA ASP A 273 0.87 -4.83 15.45
C ASP A 273 -0.28 -5.78 15.05
N LYS A 274 0.04 -6.81 14.32
CA LYS A 274 -0.93 -7.71 13.74
C LYS A 274 -1.77 -8.47 14.79
N PRO A 275 -1.21 -9.02 15.89
CA PRO A 275 -1.99 -9.65 16.95
C PRO A 275 -3.02 -8.72 17.57
N ASN A 276 -2.62 -7.52 17.97
CA ASN A 276 -3.53 -6.52 18.54
C ASN A 276 -4.63 -6.09 17.56
N LEU A 277 -4.28 -5.98 16.27
CA LEU A 277 -5.26 -5.64 15.23
C LEU A 277 -6.30 -6.75 15.03
N ILE A 278 -5.89 -8.02 15.07
CA ILE A 278 -6.80 -9.17 14.95
C ILE A 278 -7.79 -9.24 16.11
N GLU A 279 -7.36 -8.89 17.33
CA GLU A 279 -8.27 -8.83 18.48
C GLU A 279 -9.33 -7.71 18.37
N ILE A 280 -9.00 -6.63 17.66
CA ILE A 280 -9.92 -5.50 17.47
C ILE A 280 -10.90 -5.77 16.31
N TYR A 281 -10.57 -6.66 15.36
CA TYR A 281 -11.48 -7.11 14.30
C TYR A 281 -12.59 -8.01 14.82
#